data_7998c84e711137a069d4e7a0817a75ae
#
_entry.id   7998c84e711137a069d4e7a0817a75ae
#
_cell.length_a   1.000
_cell.length_b   1.000
_cell.length_c   1.000
_cell.angle_alpha   90.00
_cell.angle_beta   90.00
_cell.angle_gamma   90.00
#
_symmetry.space_group_name_H-M   'P 1'
#
loop_
_entity.id
_entity.type
_entity.pdbx_description
1 polymer ?
#
loop_
_entity_poly.entity_id
_entity_poly.type
_entity_poly.pdbx_seq_one_letter_code
_entity_poly.pdbx_strand_id
1 'polypeptide(L)'
;DTTGVVISSIDNNSKESGETGTVAIKLQSRPFGSLRVFLAADNASGRGIYLNPGFLNFDNSSGNWSSTQTIQIVSNDDDYDEGVLGSDNQTFNFWLDNVTNTGNDHEDNKSEANLNALIVDGINHDNISLASLDNDKAGVVISSYDNASQENLADNGSIGIRLQSRPLD
;
A
#
# COMPACT_ATOMS: atom_id res chain seq x y z
N ASP A 1 4.28 21.48 24.64
CA ASP A 1 3.68 20.41 23.82
C ASP A 1 4.69 19.93 22.80
N THR A 2 4.75 18.64 22.54
CA THR A 2 5.65 18.04 21.57
C THR A 2 4.94 17.94 20.23
N THR A 3 5.56 18.46 19.18
CA THR A 3 5.05 18.33 17.81
C THR A 3 5.31 16.90 17.32
N GLY A 4 4.34 16.30 16.64
CA GLY A 4 4.51 14.96 16.06
C GLY A 4 3.23 14.38 15.49
N VAL A 5 3.41 13.29 14.77
CA VAL A 5 2.34 12.43 14.27
C VAL A 5 2.37 11.12 15.06
N VAL A 6 1.23 10.67 15.50
CA VAL A 6 1.09 9.41 16.23
C VAL A 6 0.35 8.40 15.38
N ILE A 7 0.99 7.29 15.12
CA ILE A 7 0.32 6.12 14.55
C ILE A 7 -0.24 5.32 15.71
N SER A 8 -1.57 5.25 15.79
CA SER A 8 -2.26 4.68 16.94
C SER A 8 -2.62 3.21 16.77
N SER A 9 -2.81 2.77 15.54
CA SER A 9 -3.02 1.36 15.21
C SER A 9 -2.71 1.09 13.76
N ILE A 10 -2.37 -0.17 13.48
CA ILE A 10 -2.16 -0.68 12.13
C ILE A 10 -2.87 -2.01 12.05
N ASP A 11 -3.77 -2.15 11.08
CA ASP A 11 -4.29 -3.44 10.63
C ASP A 11 -3.61 -3.79 9.31
N ASN A 12 -2.81 -4.83 9.34
CA ASN A 12 -1.93 -5.23 8.26
C ASN A 12 -2.51 -6.38 7.40
N ASN A 13 -3.83 -6.50 7.31
CA ASN A 13 -4.51 -7.58 6.58
C ASN A 13 -4.98 -7.12 5.19
N SER A 14 -4.10 -6.55 4.40
CA SER A 14 -4.41 -6.21 3.01
C SER A 14 -4.27 -7.44 2.11
N LYS A 15 -5.21 -7.62 1.18
CA LYS A 15 -5.20 -8.75 0.21
C LYS A 15 -5.64 -8.27 -1.17
N GLU A 16 -5.07 -8.84 -2.19
CA GLU A 16 -5.47 -8.59 -3.58
C GLU A 16 -6.91 -9.03 -3.85
N SER A 17 -7.40 -10.02 -3.15
CA SER A 17 -8.79 -10.45 -3.19
C SER A 17 -9.80 -9.44 -2.65
N GLY A 18 -9.35 -8.22 -2.27
CA GLY A 18 -10.19 -7.07 -1.92
C GLY A 18 -10.32 -6.76 -0.43
N GLU A 19 -9.67 -7.50 0.46
CA GLU A 19 -9.59 -7.13 1.87
C GLU A 19 -8.60 -5.98 2.05
N THR A 20 -8.96 -4.94 2.79
CA THR A 20 -8.14 -3.76 3.01
C THR A 20 -7.65 -3.69 4.45
N GLY A 21 -6.36 -3.43 4.62
CA GLY A 21 -5.80 -3.06 5.90
C GLY A 21 -6.09 -1.58 6.25
N THR A 22 -5.69 -1.15 7.43
CA THR A 22 -5.88 0.23 7.88
C THR A 22 -4.71 0.75 8.70
N VAL A 23 -4.43 2.05 8.57
CA VAL A 23 -3.53 2.80 9.45
C VAL A 23 -4.31 3.94 10.09
N ALA A 24 -4.24 4.02 11.41
CA ALA A 24 -4.91 5.04 12.19
C ALA A 24 -3.90 6.06 12.72
N ILE A 25 -4.11 7.33 12.41
CA ILE A 25 -3.19 8.44 12.64
C ILE A 25 -3.88 9.61 13.32
N LYS A 26 -3.17 10.30 14.21
CA LYS A 26 -3.57 11.59 14.80
C LYS A 26 -2.34 12.46 15.03
N LEU A 27 -2.54 13.77 15.23
CA LEU A 27 -1.46 14.64 15.67
C LEU A 27 -1.22 14.51 17.17
N GLN A 28 0.02 14.71 17.59
CA GLN A 28 0.42 14.71 18.99
C GLN A 28 0.08 16.04 19.69
N SER A 29 0.11 17.13 18.95
CA SER A 29 -0.24 18.45 19.44
C SER A 29 -1.14 19.20 18.46
N ARG A 30 -1.84 20.23 18.97
CA ARG A 30 -2.73 21.07 18.18
C ARG A 30 -1.92 21.91 17.20
N PRO A 31 -2.23 21.84 15.88
CA PRO A 31 -1.60 22.72 14.90
C PRO A 31 -2.10 24.16 15.06
N PHE A 32 -1.38 25.12 14.54
CA PHE A 32 -1.83 26.52 14.52
C PHE A 32 -2.99 26.72 13.54
N GLY A 33 -3.04 25.98 12.47
CA GLY A 33 -4.08 26.09 11.45
C GLY A 33 -4.35 24.74 10.76
N SER A 34 -4.59 24.77 9.47
CA SER A 34 -4.95 23.60 8.67
C SER A 34 -3.73 22.98 7.99
N LEU A 35 -3.50 21.70 8.21
CA LEU A 35 -2.38 20.94 7.67
C LEU A 35 -2.89 19.77 6.84
N ARG A 36 -2.15 19.43 5.81
CA ARG A 36 -2.27 18.17 5.07
C ARG A 36 -1.02 17.34 5.27
N VAL A 37 -1.20 16.14 5.80
CA VAL A 37 -0.15 15.16 6.01
C VAL A 37 -0.23 14.13 4.89
N PHE A 38 0.81 14.02 4.08
CA PHE A 38 0.93 13.05 3.01
C PHE A 38 1.62 11.79 3.52
N LEU A 39 1.15 10.67 3.01
CA LEU A 39 1.75 9.37 3.26
C LEU A 39 2.13 8.73 1.93
N ALA A 40 3.21 8.00 1.95
CA ALA A 40 3.67 7.22 0.81
C ALA A 40 3.93 5.76 1.23
N ALA A 41 3.85 4.88 0.27
CA ALA A 41 4.18 3.47 0.43
C ALA A 41 5.02 3.00 -0.76
N ASP A 42 5.80 1.95 -0.55
CA ASP A 42 6.47 1.27 -1.65
C ASP A 42 5.43 0.73 -2.63
N ASN A 43 5.55 1.15 -3.86
CA ASN A 43 4.73 0.66 -4.96
C ASN A 43 5.64 0.34 -6.14
N ALA A 44 6.42 -0.73 -5.98
CA ALA A 44 7.33 -1.16 -7.02
C ALA A 44 6.54 -1.59 -8.26
N SER A 45 6.63 -0.78 -9.31
CA SER A 45 6.09 -1.09 -10.64
C SER A 45 4.55 -1.17 -10.74
N GLY A 46 3.82 -0.55 -9.82
CA GLY A 46 2.35 -0.59 -9.81
C GLY A 46 1.74 -1.90 -9.32
N ARG A 47 2.58 -2.77 -8.79
CA ARG A 47 2.23 -4.10 -8.26
C ARG A 47 2.29 -4.07 -6.75
N GLY A 48 1.79 -3.35 -6.04
CA GLY A 48 1.95 -3.33 -4.61
C GLY A 48 0.72 -2.77 -3.92
N ILE A 49 0.95 -2.05 -2.86
CA ILE A 49 -0.10 -1.39 -2.12
C ILE A 49 -0.20 0.09 -2.50
N TYR A 50 -1.38 0.65 -2.35
CA TYR A 50 -1.58 2.09 -2.30
C TYR A 50 -2.38 2.48 -1.07
N LEU A 51 -2.22 3.75 -0.66
CA LEU A 51 -2.90 4.31 0.50
C LEU A 51 -4.10 5.14 0.04
N ASN A 52 -5.25 4.92 0.65
CA ASN A 52 -6.49 5.63 0.31
C ASN A 52 -7.20 6.19 1.56
N PRO A 53 -7.31 7.52 1.70
CA PRO A 53 -6.66 8.55 0.88
C PRO A 53 -5.14 8.58 1.10
N GLY A 54 -4.37 9.09 0.13
CA GLY A 54 -2.92 9.26 0.27
C GLY A 54 -2.50 10.43 1.17
N PHE A 55 -3.46 11.12 1.77
CA PHE A 55 -3.22 12.20 2.71
C PHE A 55 -4.35 12.35 3.71
N LEU A 56 -4.06 12.98 4.84
CA LEU A 56 -5.03 13.36 5.87
C LEU A 56 -5.01 14.87 6.10
N ASN A 57 -6.19 15.44 6.38
CA ASN A 57 -6.30 16.85 6.72
C ASN A 57 -6.55 17.00 8.23
N PHE A 58 -5.75 17.83 8.85
CA PHE A 58 -5.88 18.20 10.25
C PHE A 58 -6.05 19.72 10.39
N ASP A 59 -6.87 20.15 11.32
CA ASP A 59 -7.06 21.56 11.62
C ASP A 59 -7.01 21.81 13.13
N ASN A 60 -7.00 23.09 13.50
CA ASN A 60 -6.95 23.51 14.90
C ASN A 60 -8.30 23.49 15.61
N SER A 61 -9.37 23.04 14.96
CA SER A 61 -10.68 22.91 15.60
C SER A 61 -10.65 21.85 16.70
N SER A 62 -11.51 22.02 17.69
CA SER A 62 -11.58 21.08 18.80
C SER A 62 -12.03 19.71 18.31
N GLY A 63 -11.15 18.73 18.46
CA GLY A 63 -11.43 17.33 18.14
C GLY A 63 -10.86 16.86 16.82
N ASN A 64 -10.56 17.70 15.84
CA ASN A 64 -10.01 17.23 14.55
C ASN A 64 -8.57 16.73 14.70
N TRP A 65 -7.65 17.56 15.20
CA TRP A 65 -6.24 17.22 15.31
C TRP A 65 -5.95 16.06 16.27
N SER A 66 -6.75 15.90 17.30
CA SER A 66 -6.61 14.83 18.30
C SER A 66 -7.44 13.60 17.99
N SER A 67 -8.38 13.70 17.07
CA SER A 67 -9.17 12.57 16.60
C SER A 67 -8.34 11.69 15.67
N THR A 68 -8.47 10.39 15.85
CA THR A 68 -7.87 9.43 14.95
C THR A 68 -8.55 9.49 13.59
N GLN A 69 -7.77 9.68 12.55
CA GLN A 69 -8.18 9.54 11.15
C GLN A 69 -7.57 8.26 10.57
N THR A 70 -8.28 7.62 9.68
CA THR A 70 -7.89 6.32 9.13
C THR A 70 -7.59 6.40 7.65
N ILE A 71 -6.53 5.73 7.24
CA ILE A 71 -6.17 5.47 5.85
C ILE A 71 -6.33 3.98 5.59
N GLN A 72 -6.90 3.63 4.46
CA GLN A 72 -6.95 2.25 3.99
C GLN A 72 -5.64 1.89 3.28
N ILE A 73 -5.17 0.69 3.53
CA ILE A 73 -4.11 0.02 2.79
C ILE A 73 -4.81 -0.90 1.80
N VAL A 74 -4.64 -0.63 0.52
CA VAL A 74 -5.30 -1.37 -0.55
C VAL A 74 -4.23 -2.08 -1.37
N SER A 75 -4.36 -3.39 -1.50
CA SER A 75 -3.52 -4.19 -2.40
C SER A 75 -4.02 -4.05 -3.83
N ASN A 76 -3.10 -4.03 -4.76
CA ASN A 76 -3.38 -3.95 -6.18
C ASN A 76 -3.62 -5.38 -6.67
N ASP A 77 -4.80 -5.66 -7.17
CA ASP A 77 -5.16 -6.97 -7.75
C ASP A 77 -4.65 -7.03 -9.19
N ASP A 78 -3.80 -7.96 -9.52
CA ASP A 78 -3.27 -8.17 -10.87
C ASP A 78 -3.12 -9.68 -11.21
N ASP A 79 -2.40 -10.06 -12.23
CA ASP A 79 -2.25 -11.46 -12.66
C ASP A 79 -0.82 -11.99 -12.41
N TYR A 80 0.00 -11.29 -11.62
CA TYR A 80 1.36 -11.72 -11.33
C TYR A 80 1.41 -12.49 -10.00
N ASP A 81 2.22 -13.54 -9.95
CA ASP A 81 2.61 -14.19 -8.71
C ASP A 81 3.87 -13.48 -8.18
N GLU A 82 3.71 -12.58 -7.25
CA GLU A 82 4.80 -11.89 -6.57
C GLU A 82 5.22 -12.54 -5.27
N GLY A 83 4.55 -13.61 -4.89
CA GLY A 83 4.89 -14.41 -3.73
C GLY A 83 6.32 -14.95 -3.82
N VAL A 84 7.04 -14.92 -2.72
CA VAL A 84 8.30 -15.68 -2.61
C VAL A 84 7.91 -17.16 -2.52
N LEU A 85 8.61 -18.03 -3.24
CA LEU A 85 8.38 -19.49 -3.23
C LEU A 85 7.97 -20.01 -1.85
N GLY A 86 6.68 -20.30 -1.68
CA GLY A 86 6.10 -20.81 -0.43
C GLY A 86 5.50 -19.73 0.51
N SER A 87 5.42 -18.48 0.08
CA SER A 87 4.76 -17.41 0.81
C SER A 87 4.02 -16.50 -0.18
N ASP A 88 2.72 -16.45 -0.07
CA ASP A 88 1.87 -15.57 -0.87
C ASP A 88 1.85 -14.14 -0.28
N ASN A 89 2.81 -13.77 0.59
CA ASN A 89 2.89 -12.48 1.26
C ASN A 89 4.01 -11.61 0.66
N GLN A 90 3.63 -10.43 0.23
CA GLN A 90 4.55 -9.35 -0.08
C GLN A 90 4.70 -8.41 1.11
N THR A 91 5.87 -7.81 1.26
CA THR A 91 6.14 -6.83 2.30
C THR A 91 6.47 -5.47 1.68
N PHE A 92 5.77 -4.46 2.14
CA PHE A 92 5.93 -3.07 1.71
C PHE A 92 6.27 -2.19 2.90
N ASN A 93 6.92 -1.06 2.66
CA ASN A 93 7.10 -0.04 3.66
C ASN A 93 6.18 1.13 3.39
N PHE A 94 5.66 1.73 4.44
CA PHE A 94 4.97 2.99 4.37
C PHE A 94 5.64 4.02 5.28
N TRP A 95 5.54 5.29 4.94
CA TRP A 95 6.13 6.38 5.70
C TRP A 95 5.34 7.68 5.55
N LEU A 96 5.60 8.60 6.46
CA LEU A 96 5.16 9.98 6.31
C LEU A 96 6.07 10.65 5.26
N ASP A 97 5.47 11.15 4.19
CA ASP A 97 6.21 11.72 3.07
C ASP A 97 6.43 13.23 3.25
N ASN A 98 5.36 13.96 3.49
CA ASN A 98 5.39 15.41 3.53
C ASN A 98 4.21 15.96 4.33
N VAL A 99 4.37 17.19 4.84
CA VAL A 99 3.29 17.98 5.42
C VAL A 99 3.20 19.31 4.70
N THR A 100 2.01 19.72 4.30
CA THR A 100 1.77 21.02 3.68
C THR A 100 0.70 21.80 4.44
N ASN A 101 0.89 23.12 4.49
CA ASN A 101 -0.12 24.04 4.95
C ASN A 101 -1.24 24.16 3.90
N THR A 102 -2.49 24.03 4.34
CA THR A 102 -3.68 24.21 3.48
C THR A 102 -4.46 25.49 3.84
N GLY A 103 -4.03 26.22 4.86
CA GLY A 103 -4.55 27.52 5.25
C GLY A 103 -3.77 28.67 4.62
N ASN A 104 -4.23 29.87 4.83
CA ASN A 104 -3.59 31.11 4.36
C ASN A 104 -2.92 31.89 5.50
N ASP A 105 -2.77 31.28 6.66
CA ASP A 105 -2.29 31.94 7.86
C ASP A 105 -0.77 31.75 8.03
N HIS A 106 -0.07 32.79 8.47
CA HIS A 106 1.37 32.74 8.71
C HIS A 106 1.74 31.74 9.83
N GLU A 107 0.87 31.53 10.79
CA GLU A 107 1.10 30.58 11.88
C GLU A 107 0.99 29.10 11.44
N ASP A 108 0.26 28.83 10.36
CA ASP A 108 0.17 27.49 9.77
C ASP A 108 1.53 27.00 9.25
N ASN A 109 2.36 27.92 8.73
CA ASN A 109 3.70 27.61 8.24
C ASN A 109 4.64 27.10 9.34
N LYS A 110 4.42 27.50 10.60
CA LYS A 110 5.22 27.00 11.72
C LYS A 110 4.92 25.55 12.04
N SER A 111 3.65 25.17 12.01
CA SER A 111 3.23 23.76 12.22
C SER A 111 3.75 22.86 11.09
N GLU A 112 3.65 23.30 9.85
CA GLU A 112 4.20 22.62 8.67
C GLU A 112 5.72 22.44 8.80
N ALA A 113 6.46 23.50 9.08
CA ALA A 113 7.92 23.46 9.20
C ALA A 113 8.37 22.52 10.34
N ASN A 114 7.69 22.56 11.47
CA ASN A 114 8.02 21.72 12.61
C ASN A 114 7.77 20.22 12.32
N LEU A 115 6.66 19.88 11.66
CA LEU A 115 6.36 18.51 11.29
C LEU A 115 7.26 18.00 10.17
N ASN A 116 7.54 18.82 9.16
CA ASN A 116 8.47 18.45 8.10
C ASN A 116 9.91 18.28 8.62
N ALA A 117 10.35 19.10 9.58
CA ALA A 117 11.64 18.90 10.22
C ALA A 117 11.74 17.54 10.93
N LEU A 118 10.67 17.11 11.61
CA LEU A 118 10.63 15.79 12.24
C LEU A 118 10.66 14.65 11.23
N ILE A 119 10.03 14.82 10.07
CA ILE A 119 10.10 13.84 8.96
C ILE A 119 11.53 13.74 8.42
N VAL A 120 12.18 14.88 8.16
CA VAL A 120 13.56 14.94 7.64
C VAL A 120 14.56 14.37 8.63
N ASP A 121 14.38 14.63 9.93
CA ASP A 121 15.25 14.11 10.98
C ASP A 121 15.03 12.60 11.27
N GLY A 122 14.09 11.96 10.56
CA GLY A 122 13.79 10.54 10.70
C GLY A 122 12.96 10.18 11.93
N ILE A 123 12.51 11.16 12.71
CA ILE A 123 11.75 10.90 13.95
C ILE A 123 10.33 10.38 13.65
N ASN A 124 9.76 10.76 12.50
CA ASN A 124 8.48 10.25 12.03
C ASN A 124 8.61 9.46 10.71
N HIS A 125 9.83 9.09 10.34
CA HIS A 125 10.14 8.34 9.13
C HIS A 125 10.39 6.85 9.45
N ASP A 126 9.70 6.33 10.43
CA ASP A 126 9.74 4.90 10.68
C ASP A 126 9.07 4.20 9.50
N ASN A 127 9.87 3.54 8.69
CA ASN A 127 9.37 2.64 7.67
C ASN A 127 8.58 1.54 8.38
N ILE A 128 7.28 1.61 8.26
CA ILE A 128 6.39 0.61 8.82
C ILE A 128 6.18 -0.45 7.77
N SER A 129 6.56 -1.67 8.12
CA SER A 129 6.36 -2.80 7.25
C SER A 129 4.89 -3.20 7.21
N LEU A 130 4.33 -3.22 6.02
CA LEU A 130 2.98 -3.68 5.72
C LEU A 130 3.08 -4.97 4.92
N ALA A 131 2.11 -5.86 5.09
CA ALA A 131 2.00 -7.07 4.29
C ALA A 131 0.77 -6.98 3.36
N SER A 132 0.92 -7.53 2.18
CA SER A 132 -0.17 -7.79 1.24
C SER A 132 -0.17 -9.28 0.90
N LEU A 133 -1.32 -9.89 0.90
CA LEU A 133 -1.48 -11.27 0.47
C LEU A 133 -1.82 -11.29 -1.02
N ASP A 134 -0.91 -11.87 -1.78
CA ASP A 134 -1.10 -12.18 -3.20
C ASP A 134 -2.08 -13.36 -3.36
N ASN A 135 -2.94 -13.30 -4.36
CA ASN A 135 -3.91 -14.34 -4.66
C ASN A 135 -3.55 -15.17 -5.91
N ASP A 136 -2.51 -14.77 -6.63
CA ASP A 136 -2.02 -15.43 -7.83
C ASP A 136 -0.98 -16.51 -7.52
N LYS A 137 -0.86 -17.48 -8.41
CA LYS A 137 0.10 -18.59 -8.27
C LYS A 137 0.76 -18.91 -9.59
N ALA A 138 2.09 -18.90 -9.59
CA ALA A 138 2.84 -19.37 -10.74
C ALA A 138 2.56 -20.86 -10.98
N GLY A 139 2.27 -21.18 -12.21
CA GLY A 139 1.99 -22.54 -12.58
C GLY A 139 1.74 -22.73 -14.06
N VAL A 140 1.69 -23.98 -14.44
CA VAL A 140 1.38 -24.42 -15.80
C VAL A 140 0.10 -25.24 -15.77
N VAL A 141 -0.84 -24.85 -16.60
CA VAL A 141 -2.12 -25.56 -16.75
C VAL A 141 -2.16 -26.23 -18.10
N ILE A 142 -2.46 -27.53 -18.12
CA ILE A 142 -2.82 -28.25 -19.35
C ILE A 142 -4.28 -27.88 -19.65
N SER A 143 -4.47 -27.04 -20.66
CA SER A 143 -5.80 -26.51 -21.02
C SER A 143 -6.61 -27.46 -21.90
N SER A 144 -5.93 -28.31 -22.67
CA SER A 144 -6.52 -29.33 -23.51
C SER A 144 -5.52 -30.40 -23.83
N TYR A 145 -5.98 -31.59 -24.10
CA TYR A 145 -5.14 -32.65 -24.69
C TYR A 145 -5.96 -33.51 -25.63
N ASP A 146 -5.35 -33.87 -26.73
CA ASP A 146 -5.80 -34.87 -27.65
C ASP A 146 -4.73 -35.97 -27.72
N ASN A 147 -5.06 -37.16 -27.23
CA ASN A 147 -4.15 -38.31 -27.21
C ASN A 147 -4.37 -39.27 -28.39
N ALA A 148 -5.25 -38.90 -29.32
CA ALA A 148 -5.43 -39.69 -30.54
C ALA A 148 -4.34 -39.35 -31.54
N SER A 149 -3.45 -40.28 -31.81
CA SER A 149 -2.53 -40.19 -32.93
C SER A 149 -2.52 -41.51 -33.70
N GLN A 150 -2.48 -41.44 -35.03
CA GLN A 150 -2.52 -42.60 -35.90
C GLN A 150 -1.30 -42.61 -36.84
N GLU A 151 -0.64 -43.76 -36.94
CA GLU A 151 0.62 -43.87 -37.68
C GLU A 151 0.47 -43.56 -39.19
N ASN A 152 -0.69 -43.81 -39.76
CA ASN A 152 -0.92 -43.68 -41.21
C ASN A 152 -1.84 -42.53 -41.61
N LEU A 153 -2.27 -41.70 -40.67
CA LEU A 153 -3.14 -40.56 -40.93
C LEU A 153 -2.45 -39.29 -40.43
N ALA A 154 -2.74 -38.17 -41.03
CA ALA A 154 -2.23 -36.88 -40.61
C ALA A 154 -2.88 -36.38 -39.29
N ASP A 155 -3.21 -37.32 -38.42
CA ASP A 155 -3.77 -37.05 -37.11
C ASP A 155 -2.67 -37.10 -36.06
N ASN A 156 -2.28 -35.91 -35.63
CA ASN A 156 -1.27 -35.71 -34.60
C ASN A 156 -1.98 -35.30 -33.29
N GLY A 157 -1.75 -36.05 -32.23
CA GLY A 157 -2.19 -35.64 -30.90
C GLY A 157 -1.64 -34.24 -30.55
N SER A 158 -2.35 -33.51 -29.75
CA SER A 158 -1.97 -32.18 -29.33
C SER A 158 -2.15 -31.95 -27.82
N ILE A 159 -1.31 -31.07 -27.25
CA ILE A 159 -1.44 -30.65 -25.86
C ILE A 159 -1.47 -29.11 -25.85
N GLY A 160 -2.53 -28.55 -25.31
CA GLY A 160 -2.64 -27.13 -25.04
C GLY A 160 -2.08 -26.80 -23.65
N ILE A 161 -1.17 -25.85 -23.58
CA ILE A 161 -0.55 -25.43 -22.33
C ILE A 161 -0.74 -23.92 -22.18
N ARG A 162 -1.07 -23.46 -20.98
CA ARG A 162 -1.06 -22.04 -20.63
C ARG A 162 -0.45 -21.83 -19.26
N LEU A 163 0.05 -20.64 -19.03
CA LEU A 163 0.47 -20.22 -17.69
C LEU A 163 -0.76 -19.93 -16.82
N GLN A 164 -0.60 -20.10 -15.53
CA GLN A 164 -1.63 -19.79 -14.52
C GLN A 164 -1.61 -18.32 -14.13
N SER A 165 -0.41 -17.75 -14.01
CA SER A 165 -0.17 -16.32 -13.77
C SER A 165 0.78 -15.75 -14.83
N ARG A 166 0.90 -14.43 -14.87
CA ARG A 166 1.87 -13.75 -15.76
C ARG A 166 3.29 -13.93 -15.21
N PRO A 167 4.28 -14.22 -16.07
CA PRO A 167 5.66 -14.28 -15.62
C PRO A 167 6.15 -12.88 -15.24
N LEU A 168 6.97 -12.81 -14.22
CA LEU A 168 7.75 -11.62 -13.87
C LEU A 168 8.86 -11.42 -14.92
N ASP A 169 9.06 -10.17 -15.34
CA ASP A 169 10.13 -9.78 -16.28
C ASP A 169 11.52 -9.80 -15.63
#